data_cde6a55f38ee576fec02ea9f215855f1
#
_entry.id   cde6a55f38ee576fec02ea9f215855f1
#
_cell.length_a   1.000
_cell.length_b   1.000
_cell.length_c   1.000
_cell.angle_alpha   90.00
_cell.angle_beta   90.00
_cell.angle_gamma   90.00
#
_symmetry.space_group_name_H-M   'P 1'
#
loop_
_entity.id
_entity.type
_entity.pdbx_description
1 polymer ?
#
loop_
_entity_poly.entity_id
_entity_poly.type
_entity_poly.pdbx_seq_one_letter_code
_entity_poly.pdbx_strand_id
1 'polypeptide(L)'
;IHEKEKEDILKFGSSSFALQILNLTDNLHRAFNLFKNNEKFKSPEFKEILSGIEIIEKDLESTLKQNHIIYINCVGTKFDPNFHQAIGEKESEKEEGTIIEEIQKGYNLHERLLRPSLVYVAKKPKK
;
A
#
# COMPACT_ATOMS: atom_id res chain seq x y z
N ILE A 1 -8.60 -28.48 -20.57
CA ILE A 1 -7.97 -27.57 -19.60
C ILE A 1 -7.92 -28.26 -18.24
N HIS A 2 -6.75 -28.31 -17.62
CA HIS A 2 -6.59 -28.86 -16.29
C HIS A 2 -7.36 -28.01 -15.27
N GLU A 3 -7.92 -28.67 -14.27
CA GLU A 3 -8.64 -27.97 -13.21
C GLU A 3 -7.78 -26.93 -12.50
N LYS A 4 -6.49 -27.21 -12.35
CA LYS A 4 -5.54 -26.25 -11.77
C LYS A 4 -5.43 -24.97 -12.59
N GLU A 5 -5.45 -25.07 -13.92
CA GLU A 5 -5.44 -23.91 -14.80
C GLU A 5 -6.73 -23.10 -14.65
N LYS A 6 -7.88 -23.79 -14.51
CA LYS A 6 -9.16 -23.14 -14.23
C LYS A 6 -9.12 -22.39 -12.91
N GLU A 7 -8.58 -23.02 -11.87
CA GLU A 7 -8.44 -22.39 -10.57
C GLU A 7 -7.56 -21.14 -10.63
N ASP A 8 -6.44 -21.23 -11.36
CA ASP A 8 -5.55 -20.10 -11.55
C ASP A 8 -6.23 -18.96 -12.31
N ILE A 9 -6.97 -19.28 -13.36
CA ILE A 9 -7.73 -18.27 -14.11
C ILE A 9 -8.74 -17.58 -13.20
N LEU A 10 -9.47 -18.34 -12.38
CA LEU A 10 -10.45 -17.80 -11.44
C LEU A 10 -9.80 -16.94 -10.35
N LYS A 11 -8.64 -17.38 -9.84
CA LYS A 11 -7.94 -16.64 -8.79
C LYS A 11 -7.29 -15.35 -9.29
N PHE A 12 -6.72 -15.38 -10.50
CA PHE A 12 -5.87 -14.28 -10.98
C PHE A 12 -6.40 -13.59 -12.22
N GLY A 13 -7.55 -14.01 -12.75
CA GLY A 13 -8.16 -13.41 -13.93
C GLY A 13 -8.60 -11.96 -13.72
N SER A 14 -8.76 -11.53 -12.47
CA SER A 14 -9.14 -10.17 -12.11
C SER A 14 -7.95 -9.28 -11.74
N SER A 15 -6.71 -9.73 -11.99
CA SER A 15 -5.51 -8.97 -11.62
C SER A 15 -5.50 -7.55 -12.15
N SER A 16 -5.89 -7.37 -13.41
CA SER A 16 -5.94 -6.04 -14.04
C SER A 16 -6.96 -5.15 -13.34
N PHE A 17 -8.13 -5.68 -13.03
CA PHE A 17 -9.16 -4.94 -12.31
C PHE A 17 -8.68 -4.61 -10.89
N ALA A 18 -8.04 -5.57 -10.22
CA ALA A 18 -7.51 -5.37 -8.88
C ALA A 18 -6.47 -4.23 -8.87
N LEU A 19 -5.59 -4.18 -9.87
CA LEU A 19 -4.61 -3.10 -9.98
C LEU A 19 -5.28 -1.74 -10.16
N GLN A 20 -6.36 -1.67 -10.93
CA GLN A 20 -7.12 -0.43 -11.12
C GLN A 20 -7.78 0.01 -9.80
N ILE A 21 -8.32 -0.94 -9.04
CA ILE A 21 -8.90 -0.64 -7.73
C ILE A 21 -7.82 -0.14 -6.76
N LEU A 22 -6.62 -0.69 -6.80
CA LEU A 22 -5.52 -0.21 -5.98
C LEU A 22 -5.12 1.22 -6.32
N ASN A 23 -5.15 1.59 -7.60
CA ASN A 23 -4.90 2.97 -8.00
C ASN A 23 -5.95 3.92 -7.41
N LEU A 24 -7.21 3.50 -7.42
CA LEU A 24 -8.29 4.27 -6.82
C LEU A 24 -8.09 4.39 -5.30
N THR A 25 -7.70 3.30 -4.66
CA THR A 25 -7.39 3.28 -3.23
C THR A 25 -6.26 4.26 -2.88
N ASP A 26 -5.20 4.28 -3.69
CA ASP A 26 -4.08 5.20 -3.52
C ASP A 26 -4.53 6.65 -3.63
N ASN A 27 -5.38 6.95 -4.59
CA ASN A 27 -5.89 8.31 -4.80
C ASN A 27 -6.77 8.75 -3.64
N LEU A 28 -7.59 7.85 -3.13
CA LEU A 28 -8.43 8.13 -1.95
C LEU A 28 -7.57 8.43 -0.73
N HIS A 29 -6.55 7.61 -0.51
CA HIS A 29 -5.63 7.79 0.61
C HIS A 29 -4.86 9.12 0.50
N ARG A 30 -4.41 9.45 -0.71
CA ARG A 30 -3.71 10.72 -0.97
C ARG A 30 -4.64 11.91 -0.70
N ALA A 31 -5.88 11.84 -1.17
CA ALA A 31 -6.86 12.90 -0.94
C ALA A 31 -7.13 13.08 0.55
N PHE A 32 -7.31 11.98 1.29
CA PHE A 32 -7.51 12.03 2.73
C PHE A 32 -6.34 12.70 3.43
N ASN A 33 -5.10 12.35 3.07
CA ASN A 33 -3.91 12.94 3.68
C ASN A 33 -3.77 14.44 3.36
N LEU A 34 -4.13 14.85 2.15
CA LEU A 34 -4.11 16.27 1.79
C LEU A 34 -5.05 17.07 2.68
N PHE A 35 -6.25 16.59 2.90
CA PHE A 35 -7.22 17.26 3.77
C PHE A 35 -6.80 17.21 5.23
N LYS A 36 -6.34 16.04 5.69
CA LYS A 36 -5.93 15.85 7.09
C LYS A 36 -4.79 16.78 7.48
N ASN A 37 -3.85 17.04 6.56
CA ASN A 37 -2.67 17.85 6.83
C ASN A 37 -2.86 19.35 6.54
N ASN A 38 -4.03 19.75 6.04
CA ASN A 38 -4.30 21.13 5.71
C ASN A 38 -4.89 21.85 6.92
N GLU A 39 -4.25 22.94 7.33
CA GLU A 39 -4.69 23.76 8.47
C GLU A 39 -6.14 24.26 8.34
N LYS A 40 -6.59 24.50 7.11
CA LYS A 40 -7.96 24.95 6.83
C LYS A 40 -9.03 23.94 7.24
N PHE A 41 -8.65 22.66 7.37
CA PHE A 41 -9.58 21.56 7.64
C PHE A 41 -9.41 21.00 9.05
N LYS A 42 -8.94 21.80 10.00
CA LYS A 42 -8.77 21.38 11.40
C LYS A 42 -9.92 21.76 12.33
N SER A 43 -10.98 22.38 11.81
CA SER A 43 -12.16 22.70 12.61
C SER A 43 -12.91 21.40 12.97
N PRO A 44 -13.74 21.43 14.06
CA PRO A 44 -14.51 20.23 14.43
C PRO A 44 -15.42 19.71 13.32
N GLU A 45 -15.99 20.60 12.52
CA GLU A 45 -16.86 20.23 11.39
C GLU A 45 -16.11 19.41 10.35
N PHE A 46 -14.90 19.85 9.99
CA PHE A 46 -14.07 19.11 9.04
C PHE A 46 -13.55 17.80 9.61
N LYS A 47 -13.36 17.73 10.94
CA LYS A 47 -12.95 16.47 11.58
C LYS A 47 -14.01 15.39 11.41
N GLU A 48 -15.28 15.77 11.48
CA GLU A 48 -16.37 14.81 11.22
C GLU A 48 -16.35 14.31 9.79
N ILE A 49 -16.12 15.19 8.82
CA ILE A 49 -16.00 14.83 7.40
C ILE A 49 -14.82 13.88 7.20
N LEU A 50 -13.67 14.19 7.80
CA LEU A 50 -12.47 13.35 7.72
C LEU A 50 -12.69 11.99 8.36
N SER A 51 -13.44 11.94 9.46
CA SER A 51 -13.81 10.67 10.10
C SER A 51 -14.66 9.80 9.15
N GLY A 52 -15.57 10.44 8.41
CA GLY A 52 -16.37 9.74 7.40
C GLY A 52 -15.52 9.16 6.27
N ILE A 53 -14.53 9.91 5.81
CA ILE A 53 -13.60 9.44 4.77
C ILE A 53 -12.76 8.27 5.32
N GLU A 54 -12.33 8.36 6.57
CA GLU A 54 -11.57 7.28 7.20
C GLU A 54 -12.37 5.98 7.27
N ILE A 55 -13.67 6.07 7.53
CA ILE A 55 -14.56 4.90 7.51
C ILE A 55 -14.57 4.27 6.11
N ILE A 56 -14.64 5.09 5.06
CA ILE A 56 -14.61 4.60 3.68
C ILE A 56 -13.28 3.89 3.39
N GLU A 57 -12.16 4.46 3.83
CA GLU A 57 -10.85 3.83 3.66
C GLU A 57 -10.78 2.47 4.35
N LYS A 58 -11.27 2.37 5.58
CA LYS A 58 -11.27 1.11 6.33
C LYS A 58 -12.17 0.07 5.68
N ASP A 59 -13.32 0.50 5.17
CA ASP A 59 -14.24 -0.39 4.46
C ASP A 59 -13.62 -0.91 3.18
N LEU A 60 -12.93 -0.06 2.45
CA LEU A 60 -12.22 -0.44 1.23
C LEU A 60 -11.11 -1.45 1.53
N GLU A 61 -10.29 -1.21 2.55
CA GLU A 61 -9.26 -2.16 2.98
C GLU A 61 -9.86 -3.51 3.37
N SER A 62 -10.97 -3.48 4.09
CA SER A 62 -11.68 -4.70 4.49
C SER A 62 -12.20 -5.47 3.26
N THR A 63 -12.75 -4.75 2.29
CA THR A 63 -13.25 -5.34 1.04
C THR A 63 -12.12 -5.96 0.23
N LEU A 64 -10.98 -5.28 0.15
CA LEU A 64 -9.79 -5.83 -0.51
C LEU A 64 -9.36 -7.13 0.15
N LYS A 65 -9.30 -7.14 1.47
CA LYS A 65 -8.91 -8.32 2.25
C LYS A 65 -9.88 -9.49 2.03
N GLN A 66 -11.18 -9.22 1.96
CA GLN A 66 -12.19 -10.23 1.67
C GLN A 66 -12.01 -10.85 0.29
N ASN A 67 -11.42 -10.10 -0.63
CA ASN A 67 -11.15 -10.56 -1.99
C ASN A 67 -9.71 -11.06 -2.16
N HIS A 68 -9.03 -11.36 -1.04
CA HIS A 68 -7.67 -11.90 -0.99
C HIS A 68 -6.60 -10.96 -1.54
N ILE A 69 -6.88 -9.67 -1.51
CA ILE A 69 -5.92 -8.62 -1.85
C ILE A 69 -5.36 -8.10 -0.54
N ILE A 70 -4.17 -8.57 -0.18
CA ILE A 70 -3.59 -8.39 1.15
C ILE A 70 -2.43 -7.40 1.09
N TYR A 71 -2.49 -6.39 1.94
CA TYR A 71 -1.43 -5.41 2.08
C TYR A 71 -0.14 -6.05 2.60
N ILE A 72 0.97 -5.65 1.99
CA ILE A 72 2.31 -6.07 2.42
C ILE A 72 2.85 -4.99 3.36
N ASN A 73 2.85 -5.27 4.66
CA ASN A 73 3.38 -4.34 5.65
C ASN A 73 4.90 -4.43 5.65
N CYS A 74 5.58 -3.41 5.17
CA CYS A 74 7.01 -3.47 4.92
C CYS A 74 7.85 -2.45 5.71
N VAL A 75 7.28 -1.36 6.18
CA VAL A 75 8.05 -0.32 6.89
C VAL A 75 8.64 -0.90 8.17
N GLY A 76 9.95 -0.75 8.36
CA GLY A 76 10.67 -1.30 9.49
C GLY A 76 11.25 -2.68 9.26
N THR A 77 10.96 -3.32 8.11
CA THR A 77 11.52 -4.62 7.74
C THR A 77 12.70 -4.46 6.79
N LYS A 78 13.43 -5.54 6.57
CA LYS A 78 14.51 -5.56 5.59
C LYS A 78 13.96 -5.56 4.18
N PHE A 79 14.63 -4.86 3.29
CA PHE A 79 14.30 -4.85 1.88
C PHE A 79 14.41 -6.26 1.29
N ASP A 80 13.35 -6.66 0.56
CA ASP A 80 13.29 -7.94 -0.13
C ASP A 80 12.84 -7.68 -1.58
N PRO A 81 13.71 -7.91 -2.58
CA PRO A 81 13.38 -7.62 -3.97
C PRO A 81 12.22 -8.45 -4.54
N ASN A 82 11.82 -9.52 -3.84
CA ASN A 82 10.65 -10.31 -4.24
C ASN A 82 9.33 -9.58 -4.00
N PHE A 83 9.30 -8.62 -3.06
CA PHE A 83 8.08 -7.92 -2.65
C PHE A 83 8.20 -6.40 -2.75
N HIS A 84 9.42 -5.88 -2.82
CA HIS A 84 9.66 -4.45 -2.72
C HIS A 84 10.48 -3.96 -3.91
N GLN A 85 10.27 -2.70 -4.26
CA GLN A 85 11.10 -2.01 -5.24
C GLN A 85 11.66 -0.76 -4.58
N ALA A 86 12.98 -0.69 -4.45
CA ALA A 86 13.64 0.49 -3.89
C ALA A 86 13.71 1.58 -4.95
N ILE A 87 13.14 2.74 -4.64
CA ILE A 87 13.21 3.90 -5.52
C ILE A 87 14.30 4.87 -5.12
N GLY A 88 14.95 4.62 -4.00
CA GLY A 88 16.08 5.42 -3.54
C GLY A 88 16.49 5.04 -2.14
N GLU A 89 17.50 5.73 -1.64
CA GLU A 89 18.03 5.58 -0.30
C GLU A 89 17.93 6.91 0.43
N LYS A 90 17.75 6.86 1.75
CA LYS A 90 17.78 8.03 2.62
C LYS A 90 18.64 7.74 3.83
N GLU A 91 19.37 8.74 4.28
CA GLU A 91 20.19 8.62 5.48
C GLU A 91 19.28 8.33 6.68
N SER A 92 19.68 7.37 7.50
CA SER A 92 18.90 6.95 8.66
C SER A 92 19.81 6.29 9.70
N GLU A 93 19.43 6.44 10.96
CA GLU A 93 20.08 5.73 12.06
C GLU A 93 19.74 4.24 12.07
N LYS A 94 18.75 3.83 11.31
CA LYS A 94 18.35 2.42 11.23
C LYS A 94 19.38 1.62 10.45
N GLU A 95 19.36 0.30 10.67
CA GLU A 95 20.25 -0.61 9.99
C GLU A 95 20.14 -0.48 8.47
N GLU A 96 21.28 -0.48 7.79
CA GLU A 96 21.34 -0.36 6.34
C GLU A 96 20.48 -1.44 5.66
N GLY A 97 19.69 -1.03 4.66
CA GLY A 97 18.79 -1.93 3.97
C GLY A 97 17.40 -2.05 4.62
N THR A 98 17.17 -1.39 5.74
CA THR A 98 15.84 -1.34 6.36
C THR A 98 14.94 -0.39 5.57
N ILE A 99 13.70 -0.82 5.33
CA ILE A 99 12.71 0.03 4.67
C ILE A 99 12.25 1.11 5.66
N ILE A 100 12.45 2.36 5.31
CA ILE A 100 12.15 3.49 6.19
C ILE A 100 10.95 4.32 5.73
N GLU A 101 10.58 4.21 4.46
CA GLU A 101 9.45 4.96 3.92
C GLU A 101 8.79 4.17 2.80
N GLU A 102 7.49 4.19 2.78
CA GLU A 102 6.68 3.53 1.74
C GLU A 102 5.98 4.61 0.93
N ILE A 103 6.24 4.64 -0.38
CA ILE A 103 5.64 5.63 -1.29
C ILE A 103 4.37 5.07 -1.94
N GLN A 104 4.39 3.78 -2.24
CA GLN A 104 3.23 3.08 -2.78
C GLN A 104 3.08 1.76 -2.05
N LYS A 105 1.87 1.49 -1.59
CA LYS A 105 1.57 0.23 -0.89
C LYS A 105 1.65 -0.94 -1.85
N GLY A 106 2.33 -2.01 -1.42
CA GLY A 106 2.36 -3.27 -2.14
C GLY A 106 1.26 -4.20 -1.66
N TYR A 107 0.80 -5.06 -2.55
CA TYR A 107 -0.28 -6.00 -2.25
C TYR A 107 -0.01 -7.34 -2.91
N ASN A 108 -0.43 -8.40 -2.23
CA ASN A 108 -0.52 -9.74 -2.80
C ASN A 108 -1.97 -10.01 -3.18
N LEU A 109 -2.17 -10.73 -4.28
CA LEU A 109 -3.46 -11.31 -4.65
C LEU A 109 -3.35 -12.80 -4.42
N HIS A 110 -4.10 -13.32 -3.45
CA HIS A 110 -3.89 -14.67 -2.93
C HIS A 110 -2.44 -14.81 -2.46
N GLU A 111 -1.67 -15.73 -3.01
CA GLU A 111 -0.28 -15.96 -2.63
C GLU A 111 0.74 -15.34 -3.59
N ARG A 112 0.26 -14.63 -4.62
CA ARG A 112 1.12 -14.01 -5.62
C ARG A 112 1.25 -12.52 -5.39
N LEU A 113 2.40 -11.99 -5.74
CA LEU A 113 2.60 -10.54 -5.73
C LEU A 113 1.72 -9.89 -6.79
N LEU A 114 0.83 -8.98 -6.38
CA LEU A 114 0.00 -8.21 -7.31
C LEU A 114 0.74 -6.95 -7.77
N ARG A 115 1.33 -6.22 -6.84
CA ARG A 115 2.22 -5.09 -7.13
C ARG A 115 3.19 -4.91 -5.97
N PRO A 116 4.45 -4.55 -6.26
CA PRO A 116 5.44 -4.36 -5.18
C PRO A 116 5.22 -3.06 -4.42
N SER A 117 5.72 -3.02 -3.19
CA SER A 117 5.82 -1.77 -2.44
C SER A 117 6.94 -0.91 -3.04
N LEU A 118 6.67 0.37 -3.27
CA LEU A 118 7.71 1.32 -3.68
C LEU A 118 8.24 1.98 -2.41
N VAL A 119 9.54 1.84 -2.16
CA VAL A 119 10.10 2.15 -0.85
C VAL A 119 11.42 2.92 -0.95
N TYR A 120 11.74 3.63 0.12
CA TYR A 120 13.10 4.11 0.39
C TYR A 120 13.73 3.24 1.45
N VAL A 121 15.00 2.92 1.26
CA VAL A 121 15.76 2.11 2.20
C VAL A 121 16.79 2.97 2.93
N ALA A 122 17.13 2.53 4.14
CA ALA A 122 18.10 3.21 4.97
C ALA A 122 19.51 3.05 4.41
N LYS A 123 20.27 4.14 4.40
CA LYS A 123 21.71 4.11 4.25
C LYS A 123 22.34 4.80 5.45
N LYS A 124 23.58 4.45 5.76
CA LYS A 124 24.26 5.06 6.89
C LYS A 124 24.52 6.54 6.63
N PRO A 125 24.28 7.40 7.63
CA PRO A 125 24.60 8.81 7.49
C PRO A 125 26.09 9.02 7.21
N LYS A 126 26.40 9.96 6.35
CA LYS A 126 27.79 10.38 6.14
C LYS A 126 28.25 11.16 7.36
N LYS A 127 29.37 10.77 7.90
CA LYS A 127 30.00 11.52 9.00
C LYS A 127 30.65 12.78 8.46
#